data_b172fa014c81b0411bb57638c79384e5
#
_entry.id   b172fa014c81b0411bb57638c79384e5
#
_cell.length_a   1.000
_cell.length_b   1.000
_cell.length_c   1.000
_cell.angle_alpha   90.00
_cell.angle_beta   90.00
_cell.angle_gamma   90.00
#
_symmetry.space_group_name_H-M   'P 1'
#
loop_
_entity.id
_entity.type
_entity.pdbx_description
1 polymer ?
#
loop_
_entity_poly.entity_id
_entity_poly.type
_entity_poly.pdbx_seq_one_letter_code
_entity_poly.pdbx_strand_id
1 'polypeptide(L)'
;MTKKAFQYDMQRGLGSCVAALKGMQDAEKEKYLPLVLWGCSRDMAFDAQCEGCRSVYLYELITEFPDKAPFLDVIKKRLFHSIRSSGWEFHQDCEILAYFVSDGDRRAWKILMACYRFLLVLLDEYDPDQNRLFSERDNFQSLCITLVSLCFDDRRRREKIYRKIVRDLCILGEENPLLTAEYFDWFQSVSERSLGKKTMHELLHRADAEDYVKTYARMLEEYQSARNSGWKNSRREDPQTAEELYQLLKAGKRPGREWALLLACGWMRRNKEQEVVQLAAYYKEEKDWDIRCQILRMLAKKDCAWALELTQLLADSRSEHAELSECAFTALGYRRDAKVRAYALELLQKGTHTAEAVSMLAKNYEVCDQEILTNAVKQIPIIYWDTGWHGAFSDIIDLFEEPGKGKPNELLLYMYQNTLCSSCREYIVKQMGRRRMLTCELLKEMQYDCNEEIRKYARRKLYKSRCVIQLLSK
;
A
#
# COMPACT_ATOMS: atom_id res chain seq x y z
N MET A 1 -18.41 -23.28 -4.70
CA MET A 1 -18.25 -22.13 -3.78
C MET A 1 -19.60 -21.47 -3.53
N THR A 2 -19.92 -21.05 -2.28
CA THR A 2 -21.14 -20.28 -1.98
C THR A 2 -20.95 -18.80 -2.34
N LYS A 3 -22.04 -18.05 -2.59
CA LYS A 3 -21.95 -16.58 -2.85
C LYS A 3 -21.26 -15.84 -1.70
N LYS A 4 -21.55 -16.22 -0.44
CA LYS A 4 -20.91 -15.59 0.73
C LYS A 4 -19.42 -15.86 0.79
N ALA A 5 -18.98 -17.10 0.53
CA ALA A 5 -17.57 -17.44 0.46
C ALA A 5 -16.86 -16.72 -0.71
N PHE A 6 -17.50 -16.65 -1.88
CA PHE A 6 -16.97 -15.91 -3.03
C PHE A 6 -16.76 -14.43 -2.71
N GLN A 7 -17.75 -13.76 -2.13
CA GLN A 7 -17.64 -12.36 -1.74
C GLN A 7 -16.53 -12.15 -0.71
N TYR A 8 -16.45 -13.03 0.28
CA TYR A 8 -15.42 -13.00 1.32
C TYR A 8 -14.01 -13.13 0.74
N ASP A 9 -13.80 -14.11 -0.13
CA ASP A 9 -12.51 -14.35 -0.78
C ASP A 9 -12.14 -13.23 -1.76
N MET A 10 -13.13 -12.71 -2.50
CA MET A 10 -12.93 -11.61 -3.43
C MET A 10 -12.50 -10.32 -2.72
N GLN A 11 -13.09 -10.00 -1.56
CA GLN A 11 -12.67 -8.85 -0.74
C GLN A 11 -11.21 -8.96 -0.30
N ARG A 12 -10.70 -10.18 -0.16
CA ARG A 12 -9.31 -10.45 0.20
C ARG A 12 -8.39 -10.56 -1.01
N GLY A 13 -8.95 -10.63 -2.20
CA GLY A 13 -8.18 -10.82 -3.43
C GLY A 13 -7.58 -12.21 -3.56
N LEU A 14 -8.22 -13.23 -2.96
CA LEU A 14 -7.77 -14.62 -3.05
C LEU A 14 -8.03 -15.20 -4.45
N GLY A 15 -7.10 -15.98 -4.96
CA GLY A 15 -7.19 -16.59 -6.28
C GLY A 15 -8.29 -17.65 -6.41
N SER A 16 -8.86 -18.11 -5.29
CA SER A 16 -9.99 -19.05 -5.23
C SER A 16 -11.19 -18.62 -6.05
N CYS A 17 -11.49 -17.31 -6.12
CA CYS A 17 -12.61 -16.77 -6.90
C CYS A 17 -12.40 -16.97 -8.40
N VAL A 18 -11.21 -16.64 -8.93
CA VAL A 18 -10.87 -16.84 -10.34
C VAL A 18 -10.83 -18.32 -10.67
N ALA A 19 -10.20 -19.14 -9.82
CA ALA A 19 -10.13 -20.59 -9.99
C ALA A 19 -11.53 -21.22 -10.02
N ALA A 20 -12.46 -20.75 -9.16
CA ALA A 20 -13.82 -21.24 -9.13
C ALA A 20 -14.58 -20.90 -10.43
N LEU A 21 -14.52 -19.63 -10.90
CA LEU A 21 -15.18 -19.24 -12.14
C LEU A 21 -14.67 -20.01 -13.36
N LYS A 22 -13.33 -20.23 -13.44
CA LYS A 22 -12.74 -21.05 -14.52
C LYS A 22 -13.27 -22.48 -14.59
N GLY A 23 -13.67 -23.04 -13.46
CA GLY A 23 -14.24 -24.38 -13.37
C GLY A 23 -15.75 -24.47 -13.66
N MET A 24 -16.45 -23.33 -13.86
CA MET A 24 -17.91 -23.28 -14.03
C MET A 24 -18.32 -23.11 -15.47
N GLN A 25 -19.53 -23.60 -15.80
CA GLN A 25 -20.21 -23.29 -17.06
C GLN A 25 -20.76 -21.84 -17.02
N ASP A 26 -20.94 -21.20 -18.15
CA ASP A 26 -21.36 -19.79 -18.22
C ASP A 26 -22.67 -19.50 -17.49
N ALA A 27 -23.66 -20.37 -17.59
CA ALA A 27 -24.93 -20.27 -16.86
C ALA A 27 -24.76 -20.32 -15.32
N GLU A 28 -23.71 -20.99 -14.83
CA GLU A 28 -23.41 -21.04 -13.41
C GLU A 28 -22.67 -19.78 -12.94
N LYS A 29 -21.87 -19.15 -13.82
CA LYS A 29 -21.16 -17.91 -13.53
C LYS A 29 -22.11 -16.73 -13.30
N GLU A 30 -23.25 -16.69 -13.98
CA GLU A 30 -24.26 -15.63 -13.88
C GLU A 30 -24.68 -15.32 -12.46
N LYS A 31 -24.73 -16.32 -11.57
CA LYS A 31 -25.05 -16.11 -10.15
C LYS A 31 -23.99 -15.28 -9.39
N TYR A 32 -22.76 -15.17 -9.92
CA TYR A 32 -21.65 -14.38 -9.34
C TYR A 32 -21.47 -13.02 -10.00
N LEU A 33 -22.10 -12.77 -11.16
CA LEU A 33 -22.04 -11.50 -11.87
C LEU A 33 -22.32 -10.29 -10.96
N PRO A 34 -23.39 -10.27 -10.12
CA PRO A 34 -23.63 -9.13 -9.24
C PRO A 34 -22.51 -8.88 -8.23
N LEU A 35 -21.79 -9.93 -7.80
CA LEU A 35 -20.68 -9.80 -6.86
C LEU A 35 -19.45 -9.21 -7.53
N VAL A 36 -19.12 -9.62 -8.75
CA VAL A 36 -17.99 -9.06 -9.50
C VAL A 36 -18.28 -7.61 -9.90
N LEU A 37 -19.51 -7.29 -10.33
CA LEU A 37 -19.96 -5.90 -10.56
C LEU A 37 -19.83 -5.06 -9.28
N TRP A 38 -20.20 -5.61 -8.13
CA TRP A 38 -20.01 -4.96 -6.83
C TRP A 38 -18.52 -4.70 -6.54
N GLY A 39 -17.62 -5.64 -6.84
CA GLY A 39 -16.16 -5.43 -6.74
C GLY A 39 -15.65 -4.32 -7.64
N CYS A 40 -16.15 -4.26 -8.90
CA CYS A 40 -15.83 -3.19 -9.85
C CYS A 40 -16.39 -1.82 -9.46
N SER A 41 -17.33 -1.74 -8.50
CA SER A 41 -17.94 -0.47 -8.08
C SER A 41 -17.22 0.20 -6.89
N ARG A 42 -16.04 -0.27 -6.47
CA ARG A 42 -15.31 0.24 -5.31
C ARG A 42 -13.82 -0.04 -5.38
N ASP A 43 -13.03 0.63 -4.55
CA ASP A 43 -11.66 0.19 -4.29
C ASP A 43 -11.69 -1.12 -3.50
N MET A 44 -10.93 -2.09 -3.97
CA MET A 44 -10.84 -3.41 -3.36
C MET A 44 -9.54 -3.60 -2.56
N ALA A 45 -8.57 -2.71 -2.69
CA ALA A 45 -7.33 -2.78 -1.91
C ALA A 45 -7.58 -2.38 -0.46
N PHE A 46 -6.92 -3.05 0.48
CA PHE A 46 -6.96 -2.68 1.89
C PHE A 46 -6.10 -1.43 2.13
N ASP A 47 -4.90 -1.42 1.56
CA ASP A 47 -3.97 -0.30 1.57
C ASP A 47 -3.37 -0.14 0.18
N ALA A 48 -4.02 0.65 -0.65
CA ALA A 48 -3.59 0.84 -2.03
C ALA A 48 -2.21 1.50 -2.18
N GLN A 49 -1.72 2.22 -1.17
CA GLN A 49 -0.36 2.77 -1.16
C GLN A 49 0.70 1.66 -1.09
N CYS A 50 0.43 0.62 -0.32
CA CYS A 50 1.34 -0.52 -0.13
C CYS A 50 1.11 -1.67 -1.12
N GLU A 51 -0.16 -1.91 -1.48
CA GLU A 51 -0.58 -3.05 -2.31
C GLU A 51 -0.67 -2.73 -3.80
N GLY A 52 -0.88 -1.46 -4.15
CA GLY A 52 -1.40 -1.05 -5.45
C GLY A 52 -2.88 -1.37 -5.63
N CYS A 53 -3.44 -1.06 -6.79
CA CYS A 53 -4.83 -1.39 -7.11
C CYS A 53 -4.98 -2.89 -7.40
N ARG A 54 -6.20 -3.39 -7.23
CA ARG A 54 -6.55 -4.78 -7.59
C ARG A 54 -7.11 -4.91 -9.00
N SER A 55 -6.73 -4.03 -9.89
CA SER A 55 -7.21 -3.95 -11.28
C SER A 55 -6.96 -5.22 -12.08
N VAL A 56 -5.76 -5.80 -12.00
CA VAL A 56 -5.42 -7.08 -12.67
C VAL A 56 -6.33 -8.20 -12.19
N TYR A 57 -6.51 -8.31 -10.88
CA TYR A 57 -7.35 -9.34 -10.28
C TYR A 57 -8.82 -9.20 -10.69
N LEU A 58 -9.37 -7.98 -10.65
CA LEU A 58 -10.73 -7.71 -11.10
C LEU A 58 -10.88 -7.98 -12.59
N TYR A 59 -9.88 -7.60 -13.39
CA TYR A 59 -9.91 -7.88 -14.82
C TYR A 59 -9.90 -9.37 -15.13
N GLU A 60 -9.10 -10.17 -14.41
CA GLU A 60 -9.13 -11.63 -14.51
C GLU A 60 -10.52 -12.21 -14.19
N LEU A 61 -11.20 -11.71 -13.16
CA LEU A 61 -12.59 -12.10 -12.85
C LEU A 61 -13.55 -11.71 -13.99
N ILE A 62 -13.44 -10.49 -14.53
CA ILE A 62 -14.28 -10.00 -15.64
C ILE A 62 -14.11 -10.87 -16.89
N THR A 63 -12.89 -11.32 -17.20
CA THR A 63 -12.61 -12.14 -18.40
C THR A 63 -13.29 -13.50 -18.38
N GLU A 64 -13.72 -13.97 -17.22
CA GLU A 64 -14.46 -15.24 -17.09
C GLU A 64 -15.93 -15.14 -17.53
N PHE A 65 -16.46 -13.94 -17.77
CA PHE A 65 -17.83 -13.74 -18.24
C PHE A 65 -17.87 -13.52 -19.76
N PRO A 66 -18.83 -14.11 -20.47
CA PRO A 66 -18.95 -13.96 -21.93
C PRO A 66 -19.32 -12.53 -22.34
N ASP A 67 -20.23 -11.88 -21.60
CA ASP A 67 -20.60 -10.48 -21.80
C ASP A 67 -19.87 -9.56 -20.82
N LYS A 68 -19.06 -8.68 -21.38
CA LYS A 68 -18.25 -7.71 -20.61
C LYS A 68 -18.90 -6.31 -20.57
N ALA A 69 -20.00 -6.07 -21.29
CA ALA A 69 -20.64 -4.75 -21.36
C ALA A 69 -21.12 -4.23 -20.00
N PRO A 70 -21.74 -5.03 -19.10
CA PRO A 70 -22.19 -4.56 -17.79
C PRO A 70 -21.03 -4.03 -16.93
N PHE A 71 -19.84 -4.63 -17.03
CA PHE A 71 -18.66 -4.19 -16.29
C PHE A 71 -18.15 -2.84 -16.81
N LEU A 72 -18.09 -2.65 -18.12
CA LEU A 72 -17.69 -1.37 -18.71
C LEU A 72 -18.62 -0.24 -18.30
N ASP A 73 -19.93 -0.49 -18.21
CA ASP A 73 -20.92 0.51 -17.81
C ASP A 73 -20.74 0.91 -16.33
N VAL A 74 -20.52 -0.06 -15.44
CA VAL A 74 -20.25 0.20 -14.00
C VAL A 74 -18.94 0.99 -13.84
N ILE A 75 -17.86 0.55 -14.48
CA ILE A 75 -16.55 1.19 -14.40
C ILE A 75 -16.61 2.61 -14.97
N LYS A 76 -17.24 2.80 -16.12
CA LYS A 76 -17.44 4.13 -16.71
C LYS A 76 -18.18 5.06 -15.76
N LYS A 77 -19.29 4.61 -15.17
CA LYS A 77 -20.08 5.42 -14.24
C LYS A 77 -19.26 5.83 -13.04
N ARG A 78 -18.49 4.92 -12.45
CA ARG A 78 -17.62 5.18 -11.30
C ARG A 78 -16.48 6.14 -11.66
N LEU A 79 -15.79 5.90 -12.78
CA LEU A 79 -14.69 6.74 -13.25
C LEU A 79 -15.11 8.21 -13.34
N PHE A 80 -16.25 8.51 -13.97
CA PHE A 80 -16.74 9.88 -14.06
C PHE A 80 -17.27 10.46 -12.76
N HIS A 81 -17.68 9.61 -11.81
CA HIS A 81 -18.04 10.04 -10.45
C HIS A 81 -16.80 10.39 -9.62
N SER A 82 -15.76 9.58 -9.70
CA SER A 82 -14.52 9.73 -8.91
C SER A 82 -13.53 10.74 -9.49
N ILE A 83 -13.80 11.32 -10.65
CA ILE A 83 -12.87 12.23 -11.35
C ILE A 83 -12.53 13.49 -10.53
N ARG A 84 -13.43 13.90 -9.63
CA ARG A 84 -13.28 15.05 -8.71
C ARG A 84 -13.01 14.65 -7.27
N SER A 85 -12.82 13.37 -7.00
CA SER A 85 -12.44 12.85 -5.69
C SER A 85 -11.03 12.28 -5.75
N SER A 86 -10.20 12.59 -4.77
CA SER A 86 -8.90 11.94 -4.64
C SER A 86 -9.11 10.51 -4.20
N GLY A 87 -8.58 9.54 -4.95
CA GLY A 87 -8.67 8.17 -4.51
C GLY A 87 -8.09 7.16 -5.48
N TRP A 88 -7.67 6.04 -4.94
CA TRP A 88 -7.20 4.88 -5.67
C TRP A 88 -8.28 4.25 -6.56
N GLU A 89 -9.55 4.58 -6.32
CA GLU A 89 -10.69 4.14 -7.12
C GLU A 89 -10.56 4.56 -8.58
N PHE A 90 -10.23 5.83 -8.82
CA PHE A 90 -9.99 6.36 -10.16
C PHE A 90 -8.85 5.62 -10.87
N HIS A 91 -7.76 5.39 -10.15
CA HIS A 91 -6.60 4.67 -10.66
C HIS A 91 -6.96 3.22 -11.06
N GLN A 92 -7.66 2.50 -10.18
CA GLN A 92 -8.14 1.13 -10.44
C GLN A 92 -9.00 1.07 -11.70
N ASP A 93 -9.92 2.03 -11.89
CA ASP A 93 -10.80 2.08 -13.05
C ASP A 93 -10.03 2.34 -14.35
N CYS A 94 -9.09 3.27 -14.32
CA CYS A 94 -8.22 3.53 -15.47
C CYS A 94 -7.44 2.28 -15.88
N GLU A 95 -6.86 1.56 -14.93
CA GLU A 95 -6.10 0.34 -15.22
C GLU A 95 -6.98 -0.79 -15.77
N ILE A 96 -8.19 -1.02 -15.21
CA ILE A 96 -9.12 -2.03 -15.74
C ILE A 96 -9.48 -1.67 -17.19
N LEU A 97 -9.80 -0.42 -17.47
CA LEU A 97 -10.09 0.04 -18.86
C LEU A 97 -8.89 -0.13 -19.77
N ALA A 98 -7.66 0.08 -19.28
CA ALA A 98 -6.45 -0.14 -20.06
C ALA A 98 -6.27 -1.60 -20.46
N TYR A 99 -6.60 -2.56 -19.60
CA TYR A 99 -6.60 -3.98 -19.96
C TYR A 99 -7.65 -4.30 -21.03
N PHE A 100 -8.84 -3.71 -20.95
CA PHE A 100 -9.82 -3.82 -22.05
C PHE A 100 -9.28 -3.25 -23.38
N VAL A 101 -8.54 -2.13 -23.33
CA VAL A 101 -7.90 -1.55 -24.52
C VAL A 101 -6.81 -2.46 -25.06
N SER A 102 -5.99 -3.06 -24.21
CA SER A 102 -4.96 -4.04 -24.57
C SER A 102 -5.57 -5.24 -25.30
N ASP A 103 -6.75 -5.69 -24.87
CA ASP A 103 -7.52 -6.76 -25.52
C ASP A 103 -8.29 -6.28 -26.78
N GLY A 104 -8.15 -5.02 -27.16
CA GLY A 104 -8.72 -4.46 -28.40
C GLY A 104 -10.10 -3.83 -28.26
N ASP A 105 -10.64 -3.62 -27.05
CA ASP A 105 -11.94 -2.96 -26.87
C ASP A 105 -11.85 -1.46 -27.14
N ARG A 106 -12.49 -1.04 -28.26
CA ARG A 106 -12.53 0.36 -28.69
C ARG A 106 -13.42 1.25 -27.82
N ARG A 107 -14.39 0.68 -27.09
CA ARG A 107 -15.28 1.45 -26.18
C ARG A 107 -14.48 1.89 -24.96
N ALA A 108 -13.68 1.00 -24.36
CA ALA A 108 -12.79 1.32 -23.28
C ALA A 108 -11.80 2.45 -23.64
N TRP A 109 -11.21 2.38 -24.85
CA TRP A 109 -10.36 3.46 -25.34
C TRP A 109 -11.09 4.81 -25.42
N LYS A 110 -12.34 4.82 -25.97
CA LYS A 110 -13.14 6.04 -26.05
C LYS A 110 -13.46 6.61 -24.66
N ILE A 111 -13.71 5.75 -23.66
CA ILE A 111 -13.97 6.17 -22.27
C ILE A 111 -12.72 6.84 -21.68
N LEU A 112 -11.56 6.20 -21.76
CA LEU A 112 -10.29 6.76 -21.27
C LEU A 112 -9.97 8.11 -21.94
N MET A 113 -10.13 8.20 -23.26
CA MET A 113 -9.86 9.45 -23.99
C MET A 113 -10.88 10.57 -23.71
N ALA A 114 -12.13 10.22 -23.40
CA ALA A 114 -13.11 11.21 -22.96
C ALA A 114 -12.75 11.75 -21.55
N CYS A 115 -12.37 10.86 -20.65
CA CYS A 115 -11.88 11.22 -19.32
C CYS A 115 -10.61 12.09 -19.39
N TYR A 116 -9.66 11.74 -20.24
CA TYR A 116 -8.44 12.51 -20.48
C TYR A 116 -8.73 13.96 -20.91
N ARG A 117 -9.62 14.12 -21.90
CA ARG A 117 -10.00 15.46 -22.37
C ARG A 117 -10.72 16.27 -21.29
N PHE A 118 -11.58 15.63 -20.53
CA PHE A 118 -12.31 16.30 -19.45
C PHE A 118 -11.36 16.79 -18.35
N LEU A 119 -10.38 15.97 -17.96
CA LEU A 119 -9.35 16.39 -16.99
C LEU A 119 -8.47 17.51 -17.51
N LEU A 120 -8.12 17.52 -18.82
CA LEU A 120 -7.40 18.66 -19.42
C LEU A 120 -8.17 19.96 -19.27
N VAL A 121 -9.48 19.96 -19.53
CA VAL A 121 -10.33 21.15 -19.37
C VAL A 121 -10.36 21.61 -17.91
N LEU A 122 -10.48 20.67 -16.95
CA LEU A 122 -10.48 21.02 -15.52
C LEU A 122 -9.14 21.61 -15.04
N LEU A 123 -8.02 21.14 -15.62
CA LEU A 123 -6.69 21.67 -15.29
C LEU A 123 -6.44 23.04 -15.91
N ASP A 124 -7.04 23.33 -17.08
CA ASP A 124 -6.99 24.64 -17.73
C ASP A 124 -7.75 25.72 -16.94
N GLU A 125 -8.86 25.32 -16.30
CA GLU A 125 -9.66 26.18 -15.41
C GLU A 125 -9.07 26.37 -14.01
N TYR A 126 -7.81 25.93 -13.76
CA TYR A 126 -7.19 25.92 -12.43
C TYR A 126 -6.85 27.31 -11.91
N ASP A 127 -7.41 27.65 -10.75
CA ASP A 127 -7.05 28.81 -9.95
C ASP A 127 -6.19 28.38 -8.74
N PRO A 128 -4.88 28.73 -8.69
CA PRO A 128 -3.99 28.35 -7.60
C PRO A 128 -4.42 28.88 -6.23
N ASP A 129 -5.18 29.97 -6.16
CA ASP A 129 -5.62 30.57 -4.89
C ASP A 129 -6.79 29.81 -4.24
N GLN A 130 -7.49 28.93 -4.98
CA GLN A 130 -8.64 28.18 -4.46
C GLN A 130 -8.31 26.80 -3.87
N ASN A 131 -7.08 26.31 -3.98
CA ASN A 131 -6.57 25.06 -3.36
C ASN A 131 -7.47 23.81 -3.56
N ARG A 132 -8.30 23.77 -4.61
CA ARG A 132 -9.39 22.79 -4.77
C ARG A 132 -9.07 21.60 -5.67
N LEU A 133 -7.94 21.55 -6.37
CA LEU A 133 -7.71 20.59 -7.46
C LEU A 133 -6.61 19.56 -7.22
N PHE A 134 -6.25 19.24 -5.97
CA PHE A 134 -5.30 18.14 -5.72
C PHE A 134 -5.77 16.80 -6.29
N SER A 135 -7.09 16.56 -6.22
CA SER A 135 -7.68 15.30 -6.69
C SER A 135 -7.61 15.13 -8.20
N GLU A 136 -8.01 16.18 -8.94
CA GLU A 136 -8.03 16.17 -10.40
C GLU A 136 -6.62 16.05 -10.96
N ARG A 137 -5.67 16.68 -10.30
CA ARG A 137 -4.25 16.61 -10.59
C ARG A 137 -3.73 15.19 -10.48
N ASP A 138 -3.95 14.53 -9.34
CA ASP A 138 -3.50 13.16 -9.09
C ASP A 138 -4.18 12.17 -10.03
N ASN A 139 -5.46 12.40 -10.34
CA ASN A 139 -6.23 11.61 -11.29
C ASN A 139 -5.71 11.77 -12.72
N PHE A 140 -5.37 12.99 -13.16
CA PHE A 140 -4.75 13.23 -14.44
C PHE A 140 -3.41 12.50 -14.58
N GLN A 141 -2.59 12.58 -13.54
CA GLN A 141 -1.32 11.87 -13.48
C GLN A 141 -1.51 10.36 -13.61
N SER A 142 -2.43 9.78 -12.83
CA SER A 142 -2.75 8.35 -12.86
C SER A 142 -3.21 7.91 -14.27
N LEU A 143 -4.06 8.72 -14.91
CA LEU A 143 -4.53 8.44 -16.24
C LEU A 143 -3.40 8.50 -17.29
N CYS A 144 -2.52 9.52 -17.22
CA CYS A 144 -1.38 9.63 -18.12
C CYS A 144 -0.44 8.41 -18.02
N ILE A 145 -0.15 7.94 -16.79
CA ILE A 145 0.62 6.71 -16.57
C ILE A 145 -0.06 5.55 -17.30
N THR A 146 -1.33 5.35 -17.01
CA THR A 146 -2.11 4.23 -17.52
C THR A 146 -2.11 4.21 -19.06
N LEU A 147 -2.30 5.36 -19.68
CA LEU A 147 -2.28 5.51 -21.13
C LEU A 147 -0.93 5.13 -21.76
N VAL A 148 0.19 5.53 -21.13
CA VAL A 148 1.54 5.25 -21.67
C VAL A 148 1.99 3.82 -21.34
N SER A 149 1.58 3.27 -20.18
CA SER A 149 2.18 2.02 -19.66
C SER A 149 1.36 0.78 -19.97
N LEU A 150 0.03 0.85 -19.98
CA LEU A 150 -0.84 -0.32 -19.94
C LEU A 150 -1.71 -0.50 -21.20
N CYS A 151 -2.09 0.58 -21.88
CA CYS A 151 -3.05 0.49 -22.97
C CYS A 151 -2.58 -0.28 -24.21
N PHE A 152 -1.27 -0.36 -24.45
CA PHE A 152 -0.73 -1.00 -25.64
C PHE A 152 0.61 -1.69 -25.36
N ASP A 153 0.79 -2.89 -25.92
CA ASP A 153 2.08 -3.59 -25.92
C ASP A 153 3.03 -3.01 -26.98
N ASP A 154 2.49 -2.44 -28.06
CA ASP A 154 3.26 -1.85 -29.14
C ASP A 154 3.94 -0.54 -28.72
N ARG A 155 5.28 -0.55 -28.75
CA ARG A 155 6.14 0.59 -28.41
C ARG A 155 5.78 1.85 -29.23
N ARG A 156 5.52 1.73 -30.54
CA ARG A 156 5.22 2.88 -31.41
C ARG A 156 3.93 3.59 -30.99
N ARG A 157 2.92 2.81 -30.57
CA ARG A 157 1.67 3.38 -30.06
C ARG A 157 1.87 4.09 -28.74
N ARG A 158 2.67 3.52 -27.82
CA ARG A 158 3.03 4.17 -26.55
C ARG A 158 3.80 5.48 -26.76
N GLU A 159 4.77 5.50 -27.67
CA GLU A 159 5.49 6.72 -28.05
C GLU A 159 4.56 7.79 -28.64
N LYS A 160 3.58 7.41 -29.47
CA LYS A 160 2.58 8.35 -30.01
C LYS A 160 1.71 8.97 -28.92
N ILE A 161 1.28 8.17 -27.94
CA ILE A 161 0.50 8.66 -26.78
C ILE A 161 1.36 9.59 -25.92
N TYR A 162 2.59 9.20 -25.64
CA TYR A 162 3.54 10.04 -24.92
C TYR A 162 3.69 11.42 -25.54
N ARG A 163 3.96 11.49 -26.85
CA ARG A 163 4.07 12.77 -27.57
C ARG A 163 2.79 13.59 -27.50
N LYS A 164 1.63 12.96 -27.61
CA LYS A 164 0.35 13.65 -27.45
C LYS A 164 0.24 14.29 -26.06
N ILE A 165 0.53 13.56 -25.01
CA ILE A 165 0.48 14.07 -23.64
C ILE A 165 1.49 15.21 -23.45
N VAL A 166 2.72 15.06 -23.93
CA VAL A 166 3.74 16.13 -23.90
C VAL A 166 3.25 17.40 -24.57
N ARG A 167 2.63 17.28 -25.75
CA ARG A 167 2.06 18.41 -26.48
C ARG A 167 0.98 19.13 -25.64
N ASP A 168 0.03 18.36 -25.13
CA ASP A 168 -1.09 18.90 -24.36
C ASP A 168 -0.60 19.57 -23.06
N LEU A 169 0.43 19.00 -22.39
CA LEU A 169 1.09 19.58 -21.23
C LEU A 169 1.86 20.88 -21.55
N CYS A 170 2.49 20.98 -22.74
CA CYS A 170 3.13 22.21 -23.16
C CYS A 170 2.12 23.34 -23.38
N ILE A 171 0.97 23.05 -23.96
CA ILE A 171 -0.12 24.01 -24.17
C ILE A 171 -0.63 24.52 -22.80
N LEU A 172 -0.90 23.59 -21.85
CA LEU A 172 -1.28 23.97 -20.49
C LEU A 172 -0.20 24.80 -19.77
N GLY A 173 1.07 24.55 -20.05
CA GLY A 173 2.21 25.22 -19.44
C GLY A 173 2.45 26.64 -19.91
N GLU A 174 1.98 26.99 -21.12
CA GLU A 174 2.00 28.37 -21.60
C GLU A 174 1.09 29.24 -20.74
N GLU A 175 -0.02 28.70 -20.23
CA GLU A 175 -1.00 29.40 -19.42
C GLU A 175 -0.70 29.29 -17.92
N ASN A 176 -0.08 28.19 -17.46
CA ASN A 176 0.22 27.94 -16.05
C ASN A 176 1.58 27.24 -15.81
N PRO A 177 2.71 28.00 -15.86
CA PRO A 177 4.08 27.45 -15.85
C PRO A 177 4.44 26.68 -14.56
N LEU A 178 3.93 27.10 -13.40
CA LEU A 178 4.26 26.47 -12.10
C LEU A 178 3.63 25.08 -11.96
N LEU A 179 2.40 24.91 -12.43
CA LEU A 179 1.70 23.64 -12.41
C LEU A 179 2.41 22.62 -13.29
N THR A 180 2.95 23.06 -14.42
CA THR A 180 3.45 22.22 -15.48
C THR A 180 4.80 21.59 -15.19
N ALA A 181 5.72 22.30 -14.51
CA ALA A 181 7.08 21.85 -14.28
C ALA A 181 7.15 20.61 -13.36
N GLU A 182 6.36 20.58 -12.30
CA GLU A 182 6.28 19.43 -11.38
C GLU A 182 5.66 18.20 -12.06
N TYR A 183 4.65 18.41 -12.93
CA TYR A 183 4.07 17.36 -13.76
C TYR A 183 5.06 16.77 -14.74
N PHE A 184 5.91 17.58 -15.33
CA PHE A 184 6.91 17.13 -16.29
C PHE A 184 7.92 16.17 -15.67
N ASP A 185 8.48 16.50 -14.51
CA ASP A 185 9.46 15.66 -13.83
C ASP A 185 8.84 14.29 -13.44
N TRP A 186 7.64 14.32 -12.89
CA TRP A 186 6.94 13.10 -12.49
C TRP A 186 6.52 12.24 -13.69
N PHE A 187 5.90 12.83 -14.72
CA PHE A 187 5.48 12.14 -15.94
C PHE A 187 6.67 11.56 -16.68
N GLN A 188 7.79 12.29 -16.73
CA GLN A 188 9.04 11.83 -17.27
C GLN A 188 9.55 10.58 -16.55
N SER A 189 9.62 10.63 -15.23
CA SER A 189 10.09 9.52 -14.38
C SER A 189 9.29 8.23 -14.60
N VAL A 190 7.96 8.34 -14.79
CA VAL A 190 7.11 7.19 -15.06
C VAL A 190 7.24 6.70 -16.48
N SER A 191 7.31 7.62 -17.45
CA SER A 191 7.47 7.29 -18.87
C SER A 191 8.81 6.59 -19.12
N GLU A 192 9.87 6.96 -18.41
CA GLU A 192 11.17 6.27 -18.43
C GLU A 192 11.08 4.82 -17.99
N ARG A 193 10.26 4.52 -16.98
CA ARG A 193 10.02 3.14 -16.53
C ARG A 193 9.29 2.31 -17.58
N SER A 194 8.37 2.92 -18.32
CA SER A 194 7.57 2.25 -19.34
C SER A 194 8.26 2.10 -20.71
N LEU A 195 8.93 3.15 -21.16
CA LEU A 195 9.55 3.22 -22.49
C LEU A 195 11.07 2.93 -22.45
N GLY A 196 11.68 3.02 -21.28
CA GLY A 196 13.12 2.89 -21.06
C GLY A 196 13.87 4.22 -21.18
N LYS A 197 14.82 4.48 -20.28
CA LYS A 197 15.59 5.72 -20.22
C LYS A 197 16.26 6.12 -21.55
N LYS A 198 16.88 5.15 -22.23
CA LYS A 198 17.52 5.40 -23.54
C LYS A 198 16.54 5.89 -24.58
N THR A 199 15.38 5.24 -24.68
CA THR A 199 14.32 5.64 -25.62
C THR A 199 13.79 7.03 -25.33
N MET A 200 13.58 7.34 -24.04
CA MET A 200 13.09 8.65 -23.64
C MET A 200 14.11 9.75 -23.97
N HIS A 201 15.39 9.51 -23.70
CA HIS A 201 16.46 10.44 -24.06
C HIS A 201 16.50 10.66 -25.58
N GLU A 202 16.44 9.60 -26.37
CA GLU A 202 16.37 9.70 -27.83
C GLU A 202 15.16 10.50 -28.33
N LEU A 203 13.97 10.30 -27.73
CA LEU A 203 12.76 11.03 -28.09
C LEU A 203 12.83 12.52 -27.77
N LEU A 204 13.45 12.89 -26.67
CA LEU A 204 13.56 14.28 -26.21
C LEU A 204 14.64 15.09 -26.95
N HIS A 205 15.73 14.44 -27.34
CA HIS A 205 16.91 15.11 -27.89
C HIS A 205 17.18 14.84 -29.38
N ARG A 206 16.17 14.31 -30.10
CA ARG A 206 16.29 14.17 -31.56
C ARG A 206 16.39 15.53 -32.24
N ALA A 207 17.31 15.65 -33.21
CA ALA A 207 17.50 16.88 -33.97
C ALA A 207 16.24 17.30 -34.76
N ASP A 208 15.44 16.32 -35.21
CA ASP A 208 14.19 16.48 -35.94
C ASP A 208 12.94 16.46 -35.00
N ALA A 209 13.12 16.61 -33.67
CA ALA A 209 12.00 16.64 -32.74
C ALA A 209 11.12 17.88 -33.00
N GLU A 210 9.80 17.69 -32.83
CA GLU A 210 8.83 18.77 -32.91
C GLU A 210 9.09 19.82 -31.84
N ASP A 211 8.77 21.10 -32.10
CA ASP A 211 9.13 22.23 -31.24
C ASP A 211 8.58 22.10 -29.80
N TYR A 212 7.38 21.55 -29.63
CA TYR A 212 6.83 21.28 -28.29
C TYR A 212 7.64 20.24 -27.53
N VAL A 213 8.27 19.26 -28.20
CA VAL A 213 9.14 18.27 -27.52
C VAL A 213 10.44 18.96 -27.03
N LYS A 214 10.98 19.87 -27.84
CA LYS A 214 12.17 20.66 -27.45
C LYS A 214 11.84 21.58 -26.28
N THR A 215 10.67 22.23 -26.30
CA THR A 215 10.16 23.06 -25.21
C THR A 215 10.00 22.25 -23.92
N TYR A 216 9.38 21.08 -23.99
CA TYR A 216 9.25 20.17 -22.87
C TYR A 216 10.60 19.76 -22.28
N ALA A 217 11.56 19.36 -23.13
CA ALA A 217 12.91 18.97 -22.67
C ALA A 217 13.59 20.12 -21.90
N ARG A 218 13.54 21.35 -22.43
CA ARG A 218 14.10 22.54 -21.79
C ARG A 218 13.45 22.83 -20.44
N MET A 219 12.11 22.83 -20.37
CA MET A 219 11.38 23.07 -19.12
C MET A 219 11.69 22.03 -18.06
N LEU A 220 11.84 20.76 -18.44
CA LEU A 220 12.25 19.67 -17.57
C LEU A 220 13.65 19.89 -16.98
N GLU A 221 14.63 20.26 -17.81
CA GLU A 221 16.00 20.56 -17.39
C GLU A 221 16.06 21.76 -16.44
N GLU A 222 15.33 22.84 -16.73
CA GLU A 222 15.21 24.02 -15.88
C GLU A 222 14.64 23.68 -14.51
N TYR A 223 13.55 22.89 -14.46
CA TYR A 223 12.93 22.46 -13.22
C TYR A 223 13.85 21.56 -12.39
N GLN A 224 14.50 20.58 -13.00
CA GLN A 224 15.44 19.70 -12.32
C GLN A 224 16.63 20.47 -11.76
N SER A 225 17.14 21.46 -12.49
CA SER A 225 18.20 22.35 -12.03
C SER A 225 17.77 23.20 -10.83
N ALA A 226 16.58 23.80 -10.89
CA ALA A 226 16.02 24.60 -9.80
C ALA A 226 15.75 23.75 -8.55
N ARG A 227 15.20 22.54 -8.71
CA ARG A 227 14.98 21.58 -7.63
C ARG A 227 16.28 21.18 -6.94
N ASN A 228 17.32 20.89 -7.70
CA ASN A 228 18.62 20.51 -7.15
C ASN A 228 19.29 21.66 -6.38
N SER A 229 19.07 22.92 -6.79
CA SER A 229 19.57 24.09 -6.08
C SER A 229 18.74 24.45 -4.85
N GLY A 230 17.42 24.33 -4.92
CA GLY A 230 16.49 24.63 -3.82
C GLY A 230 16.59 23.64 -2.64
N TRP A 231 16.83 22.36 -2.92
CA TRP A 231 16.97 21.33 -1.87
C TRP A 231 18.21 21.54 -0.99
N LYS A 232 19.24 22.23 -1.49
CA LYS A 232 20.42 22.56 -0.67
C LYS A 232 20.14 23.63 0.37
N ASN A 233 19.13 24.48 0.16
CA ASN A 233 18.87 25.64 1.00
C ASN A 233 17.69 25.46 1.99
N SER A 234 16.84 24.45 1.84
CA SER A 234 15.70 24.19 2.73
C SER A 234 15.98 23.15 3.81
N ARG A 235 17.19 23.08 4.37
CA ARG A 235 17.38 22.38 5.63
C ARG A 235 16.60 23.17 6.68
N ARG A 236 15.36 22.72 6.99
CA ARG A 236 14.71 23.10 8.23
C ARG A 236 15.70 22.85 9.36
N GLU A 237 15.80 23.80 10.27
CA GLU A 237 16.52 23.61 11.53
C GLU A 237 15.72 22.59 12.36
N ASP A 238 15.88 21.33 12.03
CA ASP A 238 15.32 20.25 12.84
C ASP A 238 16.05 20.22 14.18
N PRO A 239 15.36 19.97 15.29
CA PRO A 239 16.01 19.85 16.60
C PRO A 239 17.15 18.84 16.54
N GLN A 240 18.30 19.23 17.03
CA GLN A 240 19.53 18.42 17.01
C GLN A 240 19.71 17.59 18.28
N THR A 241 19.07 18.01 19.39
CA THR A 241 19.17 17.38 20.71
C THR A 241 17.82 17.03 21.29
N ALA A 242 17.81 16.12 22.26
CA ALA A 242 16.61 15.76 23.01
C ALA A 242 16.05 16.97 23.79
N GLU A 243 16.92 17.85 24.30
CA GLU A 243 16.53 19.08 25.00
C GLU A 243 15.79 20.03 24.05
N GLU A 244 16.37 20.32 22.87
CA GLU A 244 15.73 21.22 21.89
C GLU A 244 14.34 20.70 21.49
N LEU A 245 14.22 19.37 21.27
CA LEU A 245 12.97 18.73 20.94
C LEU A 245 11.95 18.85 22.08
N TYR A 246 12.39 18.60 23.34
CA TYR A 246 11.52 18.71 24.51
C TYR A 246 11.03 20.14 24.74
N GLN A 247 11.90 21.14 24.55
CA GLN A 247 11.52 22.56 24.66
C GLN A 247 10.53 22.98 23.56
N LEU A 248 10.67 22.46 22.35
CA LEU A 248 9.69 22.68 21.29
C LEU A 248 8.30 22.14 21.65
N LEU A 249 8.24 20.93 22.24
CA LEU A 249 6.98 20.34 22.72
C LEU A 249 6.37 21.19 23.84
N LYS A 250 7.18 21.65 24.79
CA LYS A 250 6.72 22.54 25.89
C LYS A 250 6.25 23.90 25.41
N ALA A 251 6.84 24.43 24.36
CA ALA A 251 6.42 25.71 23.77
C ALA A 251 5.08 25.61 23.00
N GLY A 252 4.37 24.50 23.06
CA GLY A 252 3.09 24.30 22.39
C GLY A 252 3.18 24.27 20.87
N LYS A 253 4.38 24.19 20.30
CA LYS A 253 4.60 23.90 18.89
C LYS A 253 4.33 22.42 18.67
N ARG A 254 3.05 22.06 18.80
CA ARG A 254 2.60 20.66 18.68
C ARG A 254 2.66 20.28 17.22
N PRO A 255 3.57 19.37 16.85
CA PRO A 255 3.53 18.81 15.52
C PRO A 255 2.28 17.92 15.42
N GLY A 256 1.52 18.08 14.34
CA GLY A 256 0.50 17.10 14.00
C GLY A 256 1.11 15.69 13.93
N ARG A 257 0.26 14.66 13.98
CA ARG A 257 0.68 13.25 13.95
C ARG A 257 1.73 12.95 12.87
N GLU A 258 1.59 13.55 11.70
CA GLU A 258 2.52 13.41 10.56
C GLU A 258 3.89 14.04 10.82
N TRP A 259 3.92 15.18 11.50
CA TRP A 259 5.16 15.89 11.80
C TRP A 259 5.97 15.16 12.91
N ALA A 260 5.30 14.62 13.92
CA ALA A 260 5.94 13.77 14.94
C ALA A 260 6.57 12.51 14.34
N LEU A 261 5.91 11.91 13.34
CA LEU A 261 6.47 10.76 12.58
C LEU A 261 7.66 11.17 11.72
N LEU A 262 7.57 12.30 11.01
CA LEU A 262 8.66 12.81 10.17
C LEU A 262 9.88 13.22 10.99
N LEU A 263 9.68 13.90 12.14
CA LEU A 263 10.74 14.23 13.07
C LEU A 263 11.37 12.98 13.70
N ALA A 264 10.56 12.02 14.13
CA ALA A 264 11.05 10.78 14.70
C ALA A 264 11.92 10.01 13.69
N CYS A 265 11.50 9.91 12.43
CA CYS A 265 12.29 9.26 11.39
C CYS A 265 13.59 10.02 11.06
N GLY A 266 13.55 11.35 11.00
CA GLY A 266 14.72 12.18 10.71
C GLY A 266 15.68 12.29 11.89
N TRP A 267 15.13 12.51 13.08
CA TRP A 267 15.89 12.68 14.31
C TRP A 267 16.58 11.38 14.73
N MET A 268 15.88 10.24 14.70
CA MET A 268 16.43 8.93 15.09
C MET A 268 17.54 8.42 14.14
N ARG A 269 17.52 8.80 12.85
CA ARG A 269 18.61 8.45 11.93
C ARG A 269 19.90 9.20 12.23
N ARG A 270 19.84 10.32 12.95
CA ARG A 270 20.96 11.24 13.19
C ARG A 270 21.47 11.21 14.61
N ASN A 271 20.68 10.74 15.56
CA ASN A 271 21.00 10.91 16.98
C ASN A 271 21.57 9.65 17.62
N LYS A 272 22.52 9.91 18.52
CA LYS A 272 23.22 8.93 19.30
C LYS A 272 22.29 8.34 20.37
N GLU A 273 22.61 7.14 20.84
CA GLU A 273 21.95 6.45 21.94
C GLU A 273 21.70 7.33 23.17
N GLN A 274 22.63 8.25 23.48
CA GLN A 274 22.53 9.20 24.57
C GLN A 274 21.31 10.14 24.48
N GLU A 275 20.95 10.60 23.27
CA GLU A 275 19.79 11.47 23.07
C GLU A 275 18.48 10.70 23.29
N VAL A 276 18.45 9.43 22.90
CA VAL A 276 17.30 8.54 23.13
C VAL A 276 17.09 8.33 24.64
N VAL A 277 18.17 8.09 25.40
CA VAL A 277 18.13 7.95 26.86
C VAL A 277 17.66 9.25 27.52
N GLN A 278 18.16 10.40 27.04
CA GLN A 278 17.78 11.72 27.58
C GLN A 278 16.29 12.00 27.34
N LEU A 279 15.80 11.71 26.14
CA LEU A 279 14.37 11.88 25.83
C LEU A 279 13.48 10.93 26.65
N ALA A 280 13.95 9.71 26.90
CA ALA A 280 13.26 8.77 27.79
C ALA A 280 13.24 9.25 29.26
N ALA A 281 14.29 9.96 29.72
CA ALA A 281 14.28 10.60 31.05
C ALA A 281 13.23 11.72 31.13
N TYR A 282 13.12 12.56 30.11
CA TYR A 282 12.04 13.58 30.05
C TYR A 282 10.66 12.94 30.05
N TYR A 283 10.44 11.87 29.28
CA TYR A 283 9.17 11.13 29.31
C TYR A 283 8.80 10.65 30.73
N LYS A 284 9.78 10.17 31.49
CA LYS A 284 9.57 9.69 32.86
C LYS A 284 9.17 10.81 33.84
N GLU A 285 9.76 11.99 33.68
CA GLU A 285 9.57 13.14 34.61
C GLU A 285 8.38 14.01 34.21
N GLU A 286 7.93 13.97 32.94
CA GLU A 286 6.86 14.80 32.43
C GLU A 286 5.51 14.41 33.03
N LYS A 287 4.73 15.42 33.45
CA LYS A 287 3.39 15.27 34.04
C LYS A 287 2.27 15.55 33.05
N ASP A 288 2.54 16.40 32.04
CA ASP A 288 1.58 16.67 30.98
C ASP A 288 1.45 15.43 30.11
N TRP A 289 0.27 14.82 30.14
CA TRP A 289 -0.01 13.57 29.44
C TRP A 289 0.16 13.71 27.90
N ASP A 290 -0.13 14.89 27.37
CA ASP A 290 -0.04 15.11 25.91
C ASP A 290 1.43 15.21 25.47
N ILE A 291 2.28 15.92 26.21
CA ILE A 291 3.73 15.95 25.97
C ILE A 291 4.32 14.55 26.13
N ARG A 292 3.91 13.82 27.17
CA ARG A 292 4.31 12.41 27.36
C ARG A 292 3.91 11.55 26.16
N CYS A 293 2.69 11.71 25.65
CA CYS A 293 2.21 10.99 24.48
C CYS A 293 3.05 11.30 23.23
N GLN A 294 3.43 12.57 23.01
CA GLN A 294 4.28 12.96 21.89
C GLN A 294 5.69 12.35 21.98
N ILE A 295 6.30 12.38 23.16
CA ILE A 295 7.61 11.76 23.40
C ILE A 295 7.50 10.24 23.18
N LEU A 296 6.48 9.62 23.77
CA LEU A 296 6.28 8.17 23.65
C LEU A 296 6.07 7.71 22.22
N ARG A 297 5.30 8.46 21.40
CA ARG A 297 5.14 8.20 19.96
C ARG A 297 6.48 8.15 19.21
N MET A 298 7.43 8.97 19.59
CA MET A 298 8.77 9.00 19.01
C MET A 298 9.61 7.80 19.45
N LEU A 299 9.52 7.45 20.74
CA LEU A 299 10.31 6.36 21.34
C LEU A 299 9.68 4.98 21.22
N ALA A 300 8.37 4.88 20.92
CA ALA A 300 7.65 3.62 20.71
C ALA A 300 8.01 3.01 19.33
N LYS A 301 9.32 2.78 19.10
CA LYS A 301 9.89 2.19 17.88
C LYS A 301 10.83 1.06 18.28
N LYS A 302 10.99 0.09 17.38
CA LYS A 302 11.85 -1.09 17.58
C LYS A 302 13.24 -0.73 18.12
N ASP A 303 13.82 0.36 17.62
CA ASP A 303 15.20 0.75 17.93
C ASP A 303 15.32 1.69 19.15
N CYS A 304 14.22 2.13 19.76
CA CYS A 304 14.21 3.09 20.87
C CYS A 304 13.43 2.64 22.10
N ALA A 305 12.46 1.75 21.95
CA ALA A 305 11.63 1.29 23.06
C ALA A 305 12.42 0.70 24.24
N TRP A 306 13.64 0.23 24.02
CA TRP A 306 14.54 -0.30 25.05
C TRP A 306 14.90 0.75 26.12
N ALA A 307 14.92 2.05 25.79
CA ALA A 307 15.26 3.12 26.73
C ALA A 307 14.11 3.47 27.70
N LEU A 308 12.88 3.09 27.38
CA LEU A 308 11.70 3.40 28.19
C LEU A 308 11.63 2.50 29.44
N GLU A 309 11.23 3.07 30.56
CA GLU A 309 11.06 2.31 31.79
C GLU A 309 9.80 1.43 31.74
N LEU A 310 9.97 0.13 31.99
CA LEU A 310 8.88 -0.85 31.82
C LEU A 310 7.71 -0.60 32.78
N THR A 311 7.99 -0.24 34.02
CA THR A 311 6.94 0.05 35.04
C THR A 311 6.07 1.22 34.61
N GLN A 312 6.68 2.24 33.99
CA GLN A 312 5.96 3.40 33.49
C GLN A 312 5.10 3.04 32.26
N LEU A 313 5.64 2.24 31.34
CA LEU A 313 4.88 1.76 30.18
C LEU A 313 3.66 0.93 30.58
N LEU A 314 3.82 0.05 31.58
CA LEU A 314 2.71 -0.75 32.12
C LEU A 314 1.66 0.11 32.84
N ALA A 315 2.06 1.22 33.46
CA ALA A 315 1.14 2.18 34.05
C ALA A 315 0.39 2.98 32.96
N ASP A 316 1.11 3.48 31.97
CA ASP A 316 0.54 4.29 30.88
C ASP A 316 -0.38 3.48 29.95
N SER A 317 -0.12 2.19 29.76
CA SER A 317 -1.04 1.31 29.00
C SER A 317 -2.42 1.13 29.68
N ARG A 318 -2.55 1.51 30.96
CA ARG A 318 -3.80 1.54 31.73
C ARG A 318 -4.37 2.96 31.90
N SER A 319 -3.80 3.93 31.19
CA SER A 319 -4.22 5.34 31.28
C SER A 319 -5.66 5.52 30.73
N GLU A 320 -6.39 6.46 31.34
CA GLU A 320 -7.69 6.93 30.79
C GLU A 320 -7.53 7.72 29.48
N HIS A 321 -6.33 8.23 29.20
CA HIS A 321 -6.00 8.91 27.94
C HIS A 321 -5.71 7.87 26.86
N ALA A 322 -6.65 7.65 25.96
CA ALA A 322 -6.59 6.61 24.93
C ALA A 322 -5.31 6.67 24.08
N GLU A 323 -4.89 7.88 23.68
CA GLU A 323 -3.68 8.04 22.86
C GLU A 323 -2.39 7.66 23.59
N LEU A 324 -2.29 7.99 24.88
CA LEU A 324 -1.14 7.60 25.69
C LEU A 324 -1.10 6.10 25.90
N SER A 325 -2.26 5.49 26.18
CA SER A 325 -2.41 4.04 26.31
C SER A 325 -2.02 3.31 25.02
N GLU A 326 -2.48 3.77 23.84
CA GLU A 326 -2.14 3.21 22.53
C GLU A 326 -0.62 3.26 22.26
N CYS A 327 0.01 4.41 22.55
CA CYS A 327 1.47 4.54 22.42
C CYS A 327 2.24 3.63 23.36
N ALA A 328 1.75 3.44 24.60
CA ALA A 328 2.37 2.55 25.57
C ALA A 328 2.26 1.08 25.15
N PHE A 329 1.11 0.64 24.63
CA PHE A 329 0.95 -0.69 24.05
C PHE A 329 1.92 -0.91 22.87
N THR A 330 2.05 0.08 21.99
CA THR A 330 3.01 0.02 20.87
C THR A 330 4.43 -0.19 21.37
N ALA A 331 4.85 0.56 22.39
CA ALA A 331 6.18 0.41 22.99
C ALA A 331 6.38 -0.96 23.66
N LEU A 332 5.38 -1.46 24.38
CA LEU A 332 5.39 -2.78 25.02
C LEU A 332 5.52 -3.90 23.99
N GLY A 333 4.91 -3.77 22.81
CA GLY A 333 5.03 -4.71 21.71
C GLY A 333 6.47 -4.92 21.21
N TYR A 334 7.38 -3.96 21.46
CA TYR A 334 8.81 -4.11 21.14
C TYR A 334 9.67 -4.65 22.28
N ARG A 335 9.11 -4.85 23.47
CA ARG A 335 9.85 -5.27 24.66
C ARG A 335 9.86 -6.79 24.81
N ARG A 336 11.06 -7.34 25.07
CA ARG A 336 11.23 -8.74 25.48
C ARG A 336 11.44 -8.76 26.99
N ASP A 337 10.39 -9.12 27.74
CA ASP A 337 10.41 -9.17 29.20
C ASP A 337 9.31 -10.10 29.72
N ALA A 338 9.60 -10.88 30.74
CA ALA A 338 8.64 -11.81 31.35
C ALA A 338 7.39 -11.10 31.93
N LYS A 339 7.52 -9.84 32.41
CA LYS A 339 6.38 -9.04 32.87
C LYS A 339 5.48 -8.63 31.73
N VAL A 340 6.03 -8.32 30.54
CA VAL A 340 5.26 -8.02 29.34
C VAL A 340 4.48 -9.25 28.88
N ARG A 341 5.13 -10.43 28.87
CA ARG A 341 4.44 -11.70 28.58
C ARG A 341 3.29 -11.95 29.57
N ALA A 342 3.54 -11.82 30.87
CA ALA A 342 2.51 -12.02 31.89
C ALA A 342 1.34 -11.04 31.71
N TYR A 343 1.63 -9.78 31.41
CA TYR A 343 0.61 -8.77 31.12
C TYR A 343 -0.19 -9.08 29.88
N ALA A 344 0.44 -9.52 28.78
CA ALA A 344 -0.26 -9.96 27.58
C ALA A 344 -1.23 -11.12 27.86
N LEU A 345 -0.79 -12.12 28.65
CA LEU A 345 -1.65 -13.25 29.04
C LEU A 345 -2.84 -12.79 29.91
N GLU A 346 -2.60 -11.82 30.83
CA GLU A 346 -3.67 -11.21 31.65
C GLU A 346 -4.73 -10.54 30.75
N LEU A 347 -4.32 -9.75 29.75
CA LEU A 347 -5.22 -9.08 28.84
C LEU A 347 -6.03 -10.08 27.99
N LEU A 348 -5.39 -11.14 27.49
CA LEU A 348 -6.07 -12.20 26.73
C LEU A 348 -7.10 -12.96 27.57
N GLN A 349 -6.79 -13.22 28.84
CA GLN A 349 -7.76 -13.83 29.78
C GLN A 349 -8.97 -12.93 30.04
N LYS A 350 -8.76 -11.60 30.08
CA LYS A 350 -9.85 -10.61 30.24
C LYS A 350 -10.62 -10.34 28.94
N GLY A 351 -10.12 -10.76 27.79
CA GLY A 351 -10.69 -10.47 26.47
C GLY A 351 -10.62 -8.99 26.09
N THR A 352 -9.63 -8.25 26.59
CA THR A 352 -9.41 -6.82 26.33
C THR A 352 -8.10 -6.61 25.58
N HIS A 353 -8.03 -5.59 24.70
CA HIS A 353 -6.82 -5.25 23.94
C HIS A 353 -6.17 -6.46 23.25
N THR A 354 -7.02 -7.30 22.62
CA THR A 354 -6.59 -8.59 22.07
C THR A 354 -5.49 -8.44 21.02
N ALA A 355 -5.55 -7.43 20.15
CA ALA A 355 -4.56 -7.21 19.11
C ALA A 355 -3.20 -6.82 19.71
N GLU A 356 -3.19 -5.89 20.67
CA GLU A 356 -2.00 -5.44 21.37
C GLU A 356 -1.39 -6.57 22.22
N ALA A 357 -2.25 -7.34 22.89
CA ALA A 357 -1.82 -8.50 23.67
C ALA A 357 -1.18 -9.58 22.79
N VAL A 358 -1.73 -9.82 21.59
CA VAL A 358 -1.15 -10.72 20.59
C VAL A 358 0.22 -10.23 20.16
N SER A 359 0.39 -8.92 19.88
CA SER A 359 1.68 -8.31 19.52
C SER A 359 2.73 -8.52 20.62
N MET A 360 2.38 -8.23 21.87
CA MET A 360 3.26 -8.45 23.01
C MET A 360 3.61 -9.93 23.22
N LEU A 361 2.65 -10.82 23.07
CA LEU A 361 2.85 -12.26 23.23
C LEU A 361 3.68 -12.85 22.08
N ALA A 362 3.49 -12.40 20.85
CA ALA A 362 4.29 -12.82 19.71
C ALA A 362 5.78 -12.51 19.92
N LYS A 363 6.09 -11.35 20.51
CA LYS A 363 7.46 -10.93 20.81
C LYS A 363 8.09 -11.70 21.98
N ASN A 364 7.27 -12.21 22.88
CA ASN A 364 7.67 -12.92 24.10
C ASN A 364 7.20 -14.39 24.08
N TYR A 365 6.99 -14.96 22.90
CA TYR A 365 6.40 -16.27 22.68
C TYR A 365 7.22 -17.41 23.29
N GLU A 366 6.52 -18.26 24.04
CA GLU A 366 6.99 -19.58 24.47
C GLU A 366 6.13 -20.68 23.85
N VAL A 367 6.68 -21.90 23.72
CA VAL A 367 5.95 -23.00 23.07
C VAL A 367 4.62 -23.35 23.74
N CYS A 368 4.55 -23.16 25.07
CA CYS A 368 3.31 -23.35 25.85
C CYS A 368 2.20 -22.32 25.50
N ASP A 369 2.52 -21.21 24.81
CA ASP A 369 1.55 -20.19 24.43
C ASP A 369 0.84 -20.50 23.11
N GLN A 370 1.21 -21.58 22.43
CA GLN A 370 0.71 -21.90 21.08
C GLN A 370 -0.81 -21.86 20.97
N GLU A 371 -1.51 -22.51 21.89
CA GLU A 371 -2.98 -22.58 21.87
C GLU A 371 -3.62 -21.22 22.17
N ILE A 372 -3.11 -20.54 23.21
CA ILE A 372 -3.61 -19.22 23.63
C ILE A 372 -3.43 -18.21 22.47
N LEU A 373 -2.24 -18.17 21.87
CA LEU A 373 -1.94 -17.27 20.76
C LEU A 373 -2.84 -17.56 19.55
N THR A 374 -3.00 -18.84 19.20
CA THR A 374 -3.85 -19.24 18.06
C THR A 374 -5.30 -18.84 18.26
N ASN A 375 -5.83 -19.06 19.45
CA ASN A 375 -7.21 -18.69 19.79
C ASN A 375 -7.40 -17.16 19.83
N ALA A 376 -6.45 -16.44 20.40
CA ALA A 376 -6.48 -14.98 20.45
C ALA A 376 -6.47 -14.35 19.05
N VAL A 377 -5.59 -14.80 18.15
CA VAL A 377 -5.53 -14.30 16.76
C VAL A 377 -6.84 -14.54 16.02
N LYS A 378 -7.50 -15.68 16.23
CA LYS A 378 -8.81 -15.99 15.62
C LYS A 378 -9.95 -15.11 16.15
N GLN A 379 -9.77 -14.48 17.31
CA GLN A 379 -10.75 -13.57 17.91
C GLN A 379 -10.55 -12.10 17.50
N ILE A 380 -9.40 -11.73 16.92
CA ILE A 380 -9.18 -10.36 16.46
C ILE A 380 -10.15 -10.05 15.31
N PRO A 381 -11.00 -9.00 15.42
CA PRO A 381 -11.86 -8.59 14.35
C PRO A 381 -11.06 -8.10 13.15
N ILE A 382 -11.27 -8.69 11.98
CA ILE A 382 -10.61 -8.27 10.73
C ILE A 382 -11.57 -7.33 10.01
N ILE A 383 -11.42 -6.05 10.28
CA ILE A 383 -12.28 -4.99 9.78
C ILE A 383 -11.47 -4.10 8.83
N TYR A 384 -12.09 -3.62 7.77
CA TYR A 384 -11.42 -2.85 6.71
C TYR A 384 -10.82 -1.51 7.22
N TRP A 385 -11.47 -0.86 8.19
CA TRP A 385 -11.06 0.43 8.74
C TRP A 385 -10.25 0.34 10.03
N ASP A 386 -10.06 -0.85 10.55
CA ASP A 386 -9.31 -1.09 11.77
C ASP A 386 -7.95 -1.71 11.44
N THR A 387 -6.88 -1.05 11.83
CA THR A 387 -5.51 -1.49 11.57
C THR A 387 -4.92 -2.35 12.69
N GLY A 388 -5.60 -2.54 13.81
CA GLY A 388 -5.09 -3.32 14.95
C GLY A 388 -4.76 -4.76 14.57
N TRP A 389 -5.62 -5.45 13.80
CA TRP A 389 -5.33 -6.79 13.29
C TRP A 389 -4.09 -6.81 12.38
N HIS A 390 -3.87 -5.73 11.60
CA HIS A 390 -2.75 -5.65 10.66
C HIS A 390 -1.40 -5.60 11.40
N GLY A 391 -1.31 -4.82 12.48
CA GLY A 391 -0.15 -4.79 13.38
C GLY A 391 0.11 -6.16 14.01
N ALA A 392 -0.91 -6.76 14.62
CA ALA A 392 -0.81 -8.09 15.23
C ALA A 392 -0.35 -9.17 14.23
N PHE A 393 -0.87 -9.15 13.00
CA PHE A 393 -0.45 -10.08 11.94
C PHE A 393 1.01 -9.86 11.53
N SER A 394 1.47 -8.60 11.48
CA SER A 394 2.88 -8.28 11.22
C SER A 394 3.80 -8.87 12.30
N ASP A 395 3.44 -8.72 13.58
CA ASP A 395 4.22 -9.25 14.69
C ASP A 395 4.24 -10.79 14.71
N ILE A 396 3.14 -11.43 14.31
CA ILE A 396 3.10 -12.88 14.10
C ILE A 396 4.00 -13.31 12.94
N ILE A 397 4.03 -12.56 11.84
CA ILE A 397 4.95 -12.85 10.72
C ILE A 397 6.41 -12.76 11.21
N ASP A 398 6.76 -11.73 11.99
CA ASP A 398 8.09 -11.58 12.59
C ASP A 398 8.41 -12.76 13.50
N LEU A 399 7.47 -13.23 14.34
CA LEU A 399 7.64 -14.44 15.15
C LEU A 399 8.02 -15.63 14.25
N PHE A 400 7.39 -15.81 13.09
CA PHE A 400 7.71 -16.91 12.19
C PHE A 400 9.06 -16.73 11.48
N GLU A 401 9.60 -15.53 11.37
CA GLU A 401 10.95 -15.29 10.83
C GLU A 401 12.06 -15.64 11.81
N GLU A 402 11.80 -15.58 13.11
CA GLU A 402 12.77 -15.97 14.14
C GLU A 402 13.07 -17.49 14.07
N PRO A 403 14.30 -17.93 14.31
CA PRO A 403 14.61 -19.34 14.44
C PRO A 403 13.92 -19.94 15.67
N GLY A 404 13.51 -21.18 15.60
CA GLY A 404 12.89 -21.90 16.71
C GLY A 404 11.83 -22.91 16.30
N LYS A 405 11.54 -23.85 17.20
CA LYS A 405 10.55 -24.91 17.02
C LYS A 405 9.22 -24.57 17.72
N GLY A 406 8.17 -25.32 17.41
CA GLY A 406 6.90 -25.25 18.14
C GLY A 406 6.01 -24.06 17.80
N LYS A 407 6.17 -23.48 16.59
CA LYS A 407 5.28 -22.41 16.12
C LYS A 407 4.05 -23.00 15.45
N PRO A 408 2.83 -22.43 15.67
CA PRO A 408 1.58 -23.02 15.18
C PRO A 408 1.40 -22.81 13.68
N ASN A 409 1.77 -23.79 12.86
CA ASN A 409 1.64 -23.72 11.40
C ASN A 409 0.20 -23.43 10.94
N GLU A 410 -0.82 -23.92 11.66
CA GLU A 410 -2.22 -23.66 11.38
C GLU A 410 -2.56 -22.15 11.40
N LEU A 411 -1.83 -21.36 12.21
CA LEU A 411 -2.01 -19.93 12.28
C LEU A 411 -1.63 -19.23 10.97
N LEU A 412 -0.57 -19.70 10.29
CA LEU A 412 -0.20 -19.17 8.96
C LEU A 412 -1.30 -19.42 7.93
N LEU A 413 -1.93 -20.60 7.95
CA LEU A 413 -3.03 -20.90 7.04
C LEU A 413 -4.25 -20.02 7.34
N TYR A 414 -4.59 -19.86 8.64
CA TYR A 414 -5.66 -18.95 9.05
C TYR A 414 -5.40 -17.52 8.58
N MET A 415 -4.20 -17.01 8.81
CA MET A 415 -3.81 -15.65 8.42
C MET A 415 -3.84 -15.48 6.89
N TYR A 416 -3.35 -16.46 6.12
CA TYR A 416 -3.43 -16.46 4.65
C TYR A 416 -4.87 -16.27 4.17
N GLN A 417 -5.80 -17.03 4.73
CA GLN A 417 -7.21 -17.02 4.33
C GLN A 417 -7.97 -15.76 4.78
N ASN A 418 -7.50 -15.08 5.83
CA ASN A 418 -8.26 -14.03 6.48
C ASN A 418 -7.69 -12.63 6.31
N THR A 419 -6.39 -12.46 6.01
CA THR A 419 -5.81 -11.12 5.85
C THR A 419 -6.42 -10.35 4.67
N LEU A 420 -6.79 -9.09 4.91
CA LEU A 420 -7.21 -8.16 3.86
C LEU A 420 -6.01 -7.58 3.10
N CYS A 421 -4.87 -7.43 3.76
CA CYS A 421 -3.64 -6.89 3.18
C CYS A 421 -2.91 -7.94 2.34
N SER A 422 -2.78 -7.70 1.04
CA SER A 422 -2.09 -8.63 0.12
C SER A 422 -0.57 -8.63 0.31
N SER A 423 0.01 -7.54 0.80
CA SER A 423 1.44 -7.47 1.15
C SER A 423 1.76 -8.35 2.36
N CYS A 424 0.94 -8.31 3.42
CA CYS A 424 1.08 -9.24 4.54
C CYS A 424 0.91 -10.70 4.09
N ARG A 425 -0.05 -10.97 3.20
CA ARG A 425 -0.28 -12.31 2.65
C ARG A 425 0.95 -12.83 1.89
N GLU A 426 1.67 -11.98 1.17
CA GLU A 426 2.92 -12.36 0.51
C GLU A 426 3.96 -12.89 1.51
N TYR A 427 4.16 -12.19 2.64
CA TYR A 427 5.07 -12.66 3.70
C TYR A 427 4.61 -13.98 4.31
N ILE A 428 3.31 -14.12 4.57
CA ILE A 428 2.71 -15.38 5.07
C ILE A 428 2.99 -16.52 4.10
N VAL A 429 2.78 -16.34 2.79
CA VAL A 429 3.03 -17.35 1.76
C VAL A 429 4.51 -17.75 1.72
N LYS A 430 5.45 -16.80 1.90
CA LYS A 430 6.87 -17.09 2.00
C LYS A 430 7.17 -17.98 3.22
N GLN A 431 6.55 -17.72 4.38
CA GLN A 431 6.70 -18.55 5.59
C GLN A 431 6.08 -19.95 5.39
N MET A 432 4.90 -20.05 4.79
CA MET A 432 4.27 -21.32 4.43
C MET A 432 5.15 -22.14 3.49
N GLY A 433 5.80 -21.49 2.52
CA GLY A 433 6.74 -22.13 1.59
C GLY A 433 8.00 -22.67 2.26
N ARG A 434 8.59 -21.94 3.22
CA ARG A 434 9.74 -22.38 4.04
C ARG A 434 9.38 -23.62 4.88
N ARG A 435 8.13 -23.72 5.30
CA ARG A 435 7.60 -24.81 6.17
C ARG A 435 6.97 -25.96 5.40
N ARG A 436 7.03 -25.94 4.06
CA ARG A 436 6.47 -26.99 3.17
C ARG A 436 4.96 -27.19 3.32
N MET A 437 4.22 -26.12 3.61
CA MET A 437 2.76 -26.16 3.81
C MET A 437 1.96 -25.95 2.51
N LEU A 438 2.63 -25.58 1.40
CA LEU A 438 1.97 -25.26 0.13
C LEU A 438 1.66 -26.54 -0.64
N THR A 439 0.38 -26.91 -0.67
CA THR A 439 -0.12 -28.03 -1.50
C THR A 439 -0.21 -27.61 -2.97
N CYS A 440 -0.34 -28.60 -3.87
CA CYS A 440 -0.49 -28.32 -5.30
C CYS A 440 -1.80 -27.56 -5.59
N GLU A 441 -2.87 -27.88 -4.87
CA GLU A 441 -4.18 -27.22 -4.97
C GLU A 441 -4.08 -25.74 -4.57
N LEU A 442 -3.45 -25.46 -3.43
CA LEU A 442 -3.25 -24.10 -2.95
C LEU A 442 -2.36 -23.27 -3.90
N LEU A 443 -1.31 -23.89 -4.48
CA LEU A 443 -0.47 -23.23 -5.48
C LEU A 443 -1.24 -22.94 -6.78
N LYS A 444 -2.16 -23.82 -7.20
CA LYS A 444 -3.04 -23.56 -8.35
C LYS A 444 -3.99 -22.39 -8.10
N GLU A 445 -4.48 -22.22 -6.88
CA GLU A 445 -5.28 -21.08 -6.48
C GLU A 445 -4.43 -19.80 -6.44
N MET A 446 -3.28 -19.84 -5.76
CA MET A 446 -2.38 -18.70 -5.58
C MET A 446 -1.88 -18.09 -6.89
N GLN A 447 -1.86 -18.83 -8.00
CA GLN A 447 -1.47 -18.26 -9.30
C GLN A 447 -2.43 -17.18 -9.82
N TYR A 448 -3.59 -17.01 -9.20
CA TYR A 448 -4.61 -16.01 -9.47
C TYR A 448 -4.82 -15.02 -8.31
N ASP A 449 -3.95 -15.01 -7.29
CA ASP A 449 -4.01 -14.05 -6.18
C ASP A 449 -3.89 -12.61 -6.69
N CYS A 450 -4.48 -11.64 -5.99
CA CYS A 450 -4.36 -10.23 -6.38
C CYS A 450 -2.91 -9.71 -6.29
N ASN A 451 -2.07 -10.30 -5.44
CA ASN A 451 -0.66 -9.94 -5.29
C ASN A 451 0.21 -10.61 -6.38
N GLU A 452 0.92 -9.80 -7.15
CA GLU A 452 1.74 -10.25 -8.27
C GLU A 452 2.89 -11.19 -7.83
N GLU A 453 3.52 -10.92 -6.69
CA GLU A 453 4.64 -11.72 -6.19
C GLU A 453 4.17 -13.11 -5.73
N ILE A 454 2.96 -13.21 -5.16
CA ILE A 454 2.32 -14.49 -4.83
C ILE A 454 2.05 -15.28 -6.12
N ARG A 455 1.50 -14.62 -7.17
CA ARG A 455 1.27 -15.26 -8.48
C ARG A 455 2.57 -15.79 -9.07
N LYS A 456 3.63 -14.98 -9.10
CA LYS A 456 4.96 -15.36 -9.60
C LYS A 456 5.54 -16.52 -8.81
N TYR A 457 5.43 -16.47 -7.48
CA TYR A 457 5.91 -17.51 -6.59
C TYR A 457 5.21 -18.85 -6.86
N ALA A 458 3.88 -18.85 -6.93
CA ALA A 458 3.07 -20.03 -7.19
C ALA A 458 3.38 -20.66 -8.54
N ARG A 459 3.45 -19.86 -9.62
CA ARG A 459 3.80 -20.32 -10.98
C ARG A 459 5.19 -20.96 -11.02
N ARG A 460 6.19 -20.37 -10.37
CA ARG A 460 7.55 -20.94 -10.28
C ARG A 460 7.58 -22.28 -9.55
N LYS A 461 6.81 -22.43 -8.46
CA LYS A 461 6.72 -23.68 -7.69
C LYS A 461 6.02 -24.78 -8.50
N LEU A 462 4.91 -24.48 -9.14
CA LEU A 462 4.16 -25.41 -10.00
C LEU A 462 5.01 -25.87 -11.19
N TYR A 463 5.75 -24.97 -11.83
CA TYR A 463 6.66 -25.31 -12.92
C TYR A 463 7.73 -26.32 -12.47
N LYS A 464 8.42 -26.04 -11.35
CA LYS A 464 9.43 -26.95 -10.79
C LYS A 464 8.87 -28.33 -10.46
N SER A 465 7.65 -28.38 -9.88
CA SER A 465 6.99 -29.66 -9.57
C SER A 465 6.69 -30.47 -10.83
N ARG A 466 6.22 -29.83 -11.92
CA ARG A 466 5.99 -30.50 -13.22
C ARG A 466 7.28 -31.03 -13.84
N CYS A 467 8.36 -30.26 -13.80
CA CYS A 467 9.66 -30.69 -14.31
C CYS A 467 10.21 -31.93 -13.56
N VAL A 468 10.04 -31.98 -12.23
CA VAL A 468 10.44 -33.11 -11.41
C VAL A 468 9.62 -34.39 -11.78
N ILE A 469 8.29 -34.24 -11.93
CA ILE A 469 7.42 -35.36 -12.32
C ILE A 469 7.81 -35.89 -13.70
N GLN A 470 8.08 -35.02 -14.67
CA GLN A 470 8.50 -35.43 -16.01
C GLN A 470 9.88 -36.10 -16.04
N LEU A 471 10.79 -35.75 -15.12
CA LEU A 471 12.10 -36.41 -14.99
C LEU A 471 11.99 -37.77 -14.32
N LEU A 472 11.03 -37.97 -13.41
CA LEU A 472 10.79 -39.23 -12.73
C LEU A 472 9.96 -40.24 -13.56
N SER A 473 9.28 -39.77 -14.61
CA SER A 473 8.46 -40.57 -15.52
C SER A 473 9.23 -41.02 -16.78
N LYS A 474 10.48 -40.63 -16.94
CA LYS A 474 11.45 -41.12 -17.93
C LYS A 474 12.43 -42.10 -17.29
#